data_e44c2e4e42c5a4d7882723329ef7bc73
#
_entry.id   e44c2e4e42c5a4d7882723329ef7bc73
#
_cell.length_a   1.000
_cell.length_b   1.000
_cell.length_c   1.000
_cell.angle_alpha   90.00
_cell.angle_beta   90.00
_cell.angle_gamma   90.00
#
_symmetry.space_group_name_H-M   'P 1'
#
loop_
_entity.id
_entity.type
_entity.pdbx_description
1 polymer ?
#
loop_
_entity_poly.entity_id
_entity_poly.type
_entity_poly.pdbx_seq_one_letter_code
_entity_poly.pdbx_strand_id
1 'polypeptide(L)'
;KALESQLAPPFNKSHGYHAWQIGGLPRFRHSEMTGDYPFVRFTLTDESMPVKAKLEAFTPFIPLATDDSSLPAAVLRYTICNTGEEDLMVSVAGSMPNMSTFKGSDIWTKPLFEGRQTTEYIDQGNSRGLHFYPAEKTEADPDYFESALMTTETDEVTYLDKWNEGAWWDGIQDFWNDFTED
;
A
#
# COMPACT_ATOMS: atom_id res chain seq x y z
N LYS A 1 9.42 -4.35 9.48
CA LYS A 1 9.02 -5.54 8.70
C LYS A 1 7.90 -5.19 7.74
N ALA A 2 7.85 -5.85 6.58
CA ALA A 2 6.67 -5.78 5.72
C ALA A 2 5.44 -6.29 6.50
N LEU A 3 4.31 -5.59 6.37
CA LEU A 3 3.06 -5.93 7.06
C LEU A 3 2.34 -7.10 6.35
N GLU A 4 3.08 -8.19 6.22
CA GLU A 4 2.71 -9.42 5.53
C GLU A 4 3.18 -10.63 6.33
N SER A 5 2.59 -11.80 6.09
CA SER A 5 3.09 -13.06 6.60
C SER A 5 4.26 -13.59 5.78
N GLN A 6 5.02 -14.52 6.35
CA GLN A 6 6.03 -15.26 5.62
C GLN A 6 5.41 -15.97 4.40
N LEU A 7 6.20 -16.00 3.33
CA LEU A 7 5.83 -16.77 2.15
C LEU A 7 6.01 -18.28 2.41
N ALA A 8 5.00 -19.05 2.05
CA ALA A 8 5.07 -20.52 2.09
C ALA A 8 5.47 -21.08 0.71
N PRO A 9 6.13 -22.24 0.67
CA PRO A 9 6.34 -22.93 -0.61
C PRO A 9 5.01 -23.15 -1.36
N PRO A 10 5.01 -23.06 -2.69
CA PRO A 10 6.14 -23.01 -3.61
C PRO A 10 6.77 -21.63 -3.89
N PHE A 11 6.48 -20.59 -3.15
CA PHE A 11 7.06 -19.22 -3.27
C PHE A 11 6.84 -18.51 -4.62
N ASN A 12 5.96 -19.01 -5.47
CA ASN A 12 5.77 -18.53 -6.84
C ASN A 12 4.62 -17.54 -6.99
N LYS A 13 3.94 -17.24 -5.92
CA LYS A 13 2.87 -16.22 -5.89
C LYS A 13 2.88 -15.50 -4.55
N SER A 14 2.94 -14.21 -4.57
CA SER A 14 2.78 -13.40 -3.38
C SER A 14 2.32 -12.00 -3.72
N HIS A 15 1.43 -11.48 -2.98
CA HIS A 15 1.27 -10.10 -2.54
C HIS A 15 1.40 -9.00 -3.61
N GLY A 16 1.08 -9.24 -4.87
CA GLY A 16 1.08 -8.22 -5.91
C GLY A 16 2.43 -7.94 -6.57
N TYR A 17 3.56 -8.22 -5.91
CA TYR A 17 4.89 -8.16 -6.50
C TYR A 17 5.37 -9.54 -6.92
N HIS A 18 6.27 -9.58 -7.89
CA HIS A 18 6.91 -10.85 -8.23
C HIS A 18 7.85 -11.27 -7.10
N ALA A 19 7.88 -12.58 -6.77
CA ALA A 19 8.62 -13.11 -5.62
C ALA A 19 10.12 -12.74 -5.61
N TRP A 20 10.73 -12.58 -6.77
CA TRP A 20 12.13 -12.16 -6.89
C TRP A 20 12.38 -10.68 -6.54
N GLN A 21 11.36 -9.82 -6.60
CA GLN A 21 11.50 -8.40 -6.29
C GLN A 21 11.45 -8.12 -4.78
N ILE A 22 10.69 -8.92 -4.04
CA ILE A 22 10.45 -8.69 -2.60
C ILE A 22 10.84 -9.88 -1.73
N GLY A 23 11.51 -10.89 -2.29
CA GLY A 23 11.89 -12.10 -1.57
C GLY A 23 12.73 -11.86 -0.32
N GLY A 24 13.57 -10.80 -0.34
CA GLY A 24 14.48 -10.46 0.74
C GLY A 24 13.88 -9.63 1.89
N LEU A 25 12.69 -9.06 1.74
CA LEU A 25 12.11 -8.22 2.78
C LEU A 25 11.70 -9.05 4.00
N PRO A 26 12.09 -8.64 5.22
CA PRO A 26 11.68 -9.33 6.44
C PRO A 26 10.16 -9.19 6.66
N ARG A 27 9.51 -10.30 6.97
CA ARG A 27 8.06 -10.40 7.22
C ARG A 27 7.76 -10.87 8.63
N PHE A 28 6.51 -10.75 9.04
CA PHE A 28 6.04 -11.34 10.29
C PHE A 28 5.99 -12.86 10.19
N ARG A 29 6.40 -13.56 11.24
CA ARG A 29 6.42 -15.04 11.27
C ARG A 29 5.04 -15.64 11.35
N HIS A 30 4.12 -14.99 12.03
CA HIS A 30 2.78 -15.52 12.25
C HIS A 30 1.75 -14.53 11.74
N SER A 31 0.74 -15.06 11.07
CA SER A 31 -0.42 -14.33 10.65
C SER A 31 -1.68 -15.14 10.87
N GLU A 32 -2.72 -14.47 11.30
CA GLU A 32 -4.07 -15.00 11.40
C GLU A 32 -5.00 -14.10 10.58
N MET A 33 -5.86 -14.70 9.75
CA MET A 33 -6.83 -13.99 8.94
C MET A 33 -8.24 -14.46 9.28
N THR A 34 -9.14 -13.52 9.45
CA THR A 34 -10.58 -13.76 9.54
C THR A 34 -11.31 -12.90 8.51
N GLY A 35 -12.28 -13.50 7.81
CA GLY A 35 -13.15 -12.80 6.87
C GLY A 35 -14.60 -12.84 7.33
N ASP A 36 -15.22 -11.68 7.38
CA ASP A 36 -16.63 -11.49 7.70
C ASP A 36 -17.14 -10.30 6.89
N TYR A 37 -17.69 -10.61 5.71
CA TYR A 37 -18.05 -9.58 4.73
C TYR A 37 -18.83 -8.40 5.35
N PRO A 38 -18.48 -7.14 5.04
CA PRO A 38 -17.47 -6.67 4.09
C PRO A 38 -16.06 -6.52 4.67
N PHE A 39 -15.76 -7.08 5.82
CA PHE A 39 -14.51 -6.93 6.53
C PHE A 39 -13.56 -8.11 6.32
N VAL A 40 -12.27 -7.81 6.24
CA VAL A 40 -11.18 -8.76 6.39
C VAL A 40 -10.25 -8.26 7.50
N ARG A 41 -9.88 -9.14 8.40
CA ARG A 41 -8.99 -8.80 9.51
C ARG A 41 -7.75 -9.68 9.49
N PHE A 42 -6.61 -9.06 9.71
CA PHE A 42 -5.34 -9.75 9.90
C PHE A 42 -4.76 -9.40 11.26
N THR A 43 -4.13 -10.38 11.87
CA THR A 43 -3.26 -10.19 13.03
C THR A 43 -1.88 -10.72 12.68
N LEU A 44 -0.85 -9.88 12.85
CA LEU A 44 0.54 -10.20 12.56
C LEU A 44 1.34 -10.15 13.85
N THR A 45 2.08 -11.22 14.14
CA THR A 45 2.93 -11.33 15.32
C THR A 45 4.29 -11.92 14.98
N ASP A 46 5.30 -11.54 15.76
CA ASP A 46 6.66 -12.05 15.62
C ASP A 46 7.39 -11.92 16.95
N GLU A 47 7.99 -13.01 17.43
CA GLU A 47 8.72 -13.02 18.70
C GLU A 47 10.02 -12.21 18.65
N SER A 48 10.51 -11.88 17.46
CA SER A 48 11.74 -11.10 17.29
C SER A 48 11.56 -9.59 17.43
N MET A 49 10.33 -9.12 17.69
CA MET A 49 10.05 -7.70 17.88
C MET A 49 8.86 -7.49 18.83
N PRO A 50 8.89 -6.45 19.68
CA PRO A 50 7.86 -6.20 20.67
C PRO A 50 6.65 -5.46 20.06
N VAL A 51 6.19 -5.90 18.87
CA VAL A 51 5.10 -5.26 18.15
C VAL A 51 4.13 -6.31 17.62
N LYS A 52 2.85 -6.06 17.84
CA LYS A 52 1.73 -6.74 17.21
C LYS A 52 1.02 -5.77 16.28
N ALA A 53 0.89 -6.13 15.00
CA ALA A 53 0.13 -5.36 14.04
C ALA A 53 -1.22 -6.02 13.76
N LYS A 54 -2.27 -5.20 13.66
CA LYS A 54 -3.59 -5.62 13.21
C LYS A 54 -3.99 -4.77 12.02
N LEU A 55 -4.56 -5.40 11.01
CA LEU A 55 -5.20 -4.74 9.88
C LEU A 55 -6.69 -5.11 9.89
N GLU A 56 -7.55 -4.11 9.80
CA GLU A 56 -8.94 -4.26 9.39
C GLU A 56 -9.10 -3.58 8.04
N ALA A 57 -9.48 -4.36 7.03
CA ALA A 57 -9.70 -3.87 5.67
C ALA A 57 -11.16 -4.03 5.29
N PHE A 58 -11.74 -3.01 4.66
CA PHE A 58 -13.11 -3.06 4.16
C PHE A 58 -13.33 -2.06 3.03
N THR A 59 -14.35 -2.31 2.22
CA THR A 59 -14.93 -1.32 1.32
C THR A 59 -16.23 -0.80 1.90
N PRO A 60 -16.63 0.45 1.64
CA PRO A 60 -17.94 0.94 2.05
C PRO A 60 -19.05 0.01 1.52
N PHE A 61 -19.88 -0.49 2.43
CA PHE A 61 -21.03 -1.30 2.07
C PHE A 61 -22.18 -1.03 3.06
N ILE A 62 -23.24 -0.43 2.53
CA ILE A 62 -24.46 -0.13 3.29
C ILE A 62 -25.62 -0.83 2.55
N PRO A 63 -26.23 -1.87 3.14
CA PRO A 63 -27.35 -2.56 2.51
C PRO A 63 -28.43 -1.60 2.05
N LEU A 64 -28.91 -1.74 0.81
CA LEU A 64 -29.93 -0.93 0.16
C LEU A 64 -29.53 0.52 -0.18
N ALA A 65 -28.32 0.96 0.14
CA ALA A 65 -27.76 2.25 -0.26
C ALA A 65 -26.73 2.04 -1.40
N THR A 66 -27.21 2.02 -2.64
CA THR A 66 -26.38 1.70 -3.81
C THR A 66 -25.27 2.73 -4.02
N ASP A 67 -25.61 4.01 -3.89
CA ASP A 67 -24.67 5.11 -4.13
C ASP A 67 -23.50 5.06 -3.14
N ASP A 68 -23.77 4.92 -1.86
CA ASP A 68 -22.73 4.82 -0.81
C ASP A 68 -21.91 3.53 -0.94
N SER A 69 -22.55 2.43 -1.38
CA SER A 69 -21.89 1.14 -1.57
C SER A 69 -21.06 1.05 -2.86
N SER A 70 -21.25 1.98 -3.79
CA SER A 70 -20.54 2.04 -5.08
C SER A 70 -19.26 2.87 -5.04
N LEU A 71 -18.93 3.45 -3.90
CA LEU A 71 -17.68 4.22 -3.76
C LEU A 71 -16.46 3.31 -4.03
N PRO A 72 -15.63 3.64 -5.04
CA PRO A 72 -14.47 2.83 -5.40
C PRO A 72 -13.30 3.08 -4.42
N ALA A 73 -13.54 2.77 -3.14
CA ALA A 73 -12.60 3.02 -2.07
C ALA A 73 -12.39 1.76 -1.22
N ALA A 74 -11.18 1.60 -0.71
CA ALA A 74 -10.85 0.62 0.31
C ALA A 74 -10.26 1.34 1.53
N VAL A 75 -10.73 0.98 2.71
CA VAL A 75 -10.20 1.46 3.98
C VAL A 75 -9.31 0.39 4.58
N LEU A 76 -8.09 0.78 4.91
CA LEU A 76 -7.10 -0.07 5.58
C LEU A 76 -6.81 0.57 6.95
N ARG A 77 -7.34 -0.02 8.00
CA ARG A 77 -7.11 0.44 9.37
C ARG A 77 -6.04 -0.40 10.03
N TYR A 78 -4.87 0.18 10.22
CA TYR A 78 -3.80 -0.45 10.98
C TYR A 78 -3.87 -0.05 12.45
N THR A 79 -3.67 -1.03 13.33
CA THR A 79 -3.48 -0.83 14.76
C THR A 79 -2.16 -1.47 15.15
N ILE A 80 -1.20 -0.66 15.59
CA ILE A 80 0.09 -1.12 16.07
C ILE A 80 0.07 -1.12 17.60
N CYS A 81 0.33 -2.28 18.17
CA CYS A 81 0.38 -2.45 19.62
C CYS A 81 1.81 -2.76 20.04
N ASN A 82 2.37 -1.93 20.92
CA ASN A 82 3.60 -2.26 21.65
C ASN A 82 3.28 -3.38 22.65
N THR A 83 4.02 -4.48 22.58
CA THR A 83 3.89 -5.63 23.47
C THR A 83 5.06 -5.75 24.45
N GLY A 84 6.02 -4.82 24.37
CA GLY A 84 7.16 -4.69 25.29
C GLY A 84 6.91 -3.70 26.43
N GLU A 85 7.94 -3.50 27.24
CA GLU A 85 7.91 -2.59 28.39
C GLU A 85 8.52 -1.21 28.09
N GLU A 86 9.28 -1.09 27.01
CA GLU A 86 9.94 0.15 26.60
C GLU A 86 9.10 0.91 25.57
N ASP A 87 9.19 2.23 25.58
CA ASP A 87 8.56 3.09 24.59
C ASP A 87 9.15 2.83 23.20
N LEU A 88 8.29 2.79 22.19
CA LEU A 88 8.69 2.57 20.80
C LEU A 88 8.22 3.72 19.92
N MET A 89 9.12 4.20 19.08
CA MET A 89 8.75 4.99 17.90
C MET A 89 8.45 4.02 16.75
N VAL A 90 7.32 4.19 16.10
CA VAL A 90 6.88 3.29 15.02
C VAL A 90 6.47 4.10 13.81
N SER A 91 7.09 3.84 12.68
CA SER A 91 6.71 4.39 11.39
C SER A 91 6.00 3.33 10.56
N VAL A 92 4.93 3.71 9.86
CA VAL A 92 4.19 2.85 8.95
C VAL A 92 4.19 3.49 7.57
N ALA A 93 4.74 2.78 6.58
CA ALA A 93 4.76 3.23 5.20
C ALA A 93 3.70 2.50 4.36
N GLY A 94 2.95 3.25 3.59
CA GLY A 94 2.06 2.76 2.53
C GLY A 94 2.58 3.17 1.16
N SER A 95 2.43 2.30 0.17
CA SER A 95 2.87 2.56 -1.19
C SER A 95 1.80 2.11 -2.19
N MET A 96 1.59 2.91 -3.22
CA MET A 96 0.67 2.61 -4.31
C MET A 96 1.26 3.07 -5.64
N PRO A 97 1.23 2.23 -6.70
CA PRO A 97 1.68 2.67 -8.02
C PRO A 97 0.68 3.68 -8.62
N ASN A 98 1.21 4.69 -9.33
CA ASN A 98 0.37 5.55 -10.14
C ASN A 98 -0.04 4.79 -11.42
N MET A 99 -1.29 4.37 -11.49
CA MET A 99 -1.84 3.60 -12.60
C MET A 99 -2.62 4.45 -13.61
N SER A 100 -2.56 5.78 -13.50
CA SER A 100 -3.41 6.69 -14.28
C SER A 100 -3.20 6.63 -15.81
N THR A 101 -2.04 6.14 -16.26
CA THR A 101 -1.75 5.95 -17.70
C THR A 101 -1.42 4.49 -18.04
N PHE A 102 -1.84 3.54 -17.20
CA PHE A 102 -1.58 2.13 -17.41
C PHE A 102 -2.31 1.58 -18.65
N LYS A 103 -1.60 0.84 -19.49
CA LYS A 103 -2.11 0.23 -20.74
C LYS A 103 -1.99 -1.30 -20.78
N GLY A 104 -1.53 -1.90 -19.70
CA GLY A 104 -1.32 -3.34 -19.64
C GLY A 104 0.10 -3.69 -19.19
N SER A 105 0.52 -4.90 -19.45
CA SER A 105 1.85 -5.37 -19.12
C SER A 105 2.50 -6.04 -20.32
N ASP A 106 3.82 -5.98 -20.40
CA ASP A 106 4.57 -6.73 -21.39
C ASP A 106 4.61 -8.24 -21.06
N ILE A 107 5.28 -9.02 -21.92
CA ILE A 107 5.42 -10.47 -21.73
C ILE A 107 6.20 -10.86 -20.45
N TRP A 108 6.91 -9.92 -19.86
CA TRP A 108 7.68 -10.07 -18.62
C TRP A 108 6.94 -9.52 -17.40
N THR A 109 5.65 -9.20 -17.56
CA THR A 109 4.80 -8.59 -16.51
C THR A 109 5.21 -7.17 -16.10
N LYS A 110 6.11 -6.51 -16.85
CA LYS A 110 6.44 -5.11 -16.64
C LYS A 110 5.24 -4.24 -17.03
N PRO A 111 4.76 -3.34 -16.18
CA PRO A 111 3.66 -2.45 -16.51
C PRO A 111 4.08 -1.50 -17.66
N LEU A 112 3.15 -1.30 -18.59
CA LEU A 112 3.29 -0.37 -19.71
C LEU A 112 2.42 0.85 -19.43
N PHE A 113 3.00 2.02 -19.60
CA PHE A 113 2.33 3.30 -19.42
C PHE A 113 2.39 4.12 -20.71
N GLU A 114 1.35 4.90 -20.99
CA GLU A 114 1.26 5.79 -22.13
C GLU A 114 0.91 7.20 -21.68
N GLY A 115 1.80 8.16 -21.97
CA GLY A 115 1.67 9.52 -21.51
C GLY A 115 2.32 9.77 -20.15
N ARG A 116 2.26 11.01 -19.71
CA ARG A 116 2.90 11.46 -18.49
C ARG A 116 1.95 11.34 -17.31
N GLN A 117 2.46 10.80 -16.21
CA GLN A 117 1.77 10.69 -14.92
C GLN A 117 2.12 11.87 -14.02
N THR A 118 1.16 12.28 -13.21
CA THR A 118 1.36 13.28 -12.14
C THR A 118 1.04 12.64 -10.81
N THR A 119 1.89 12.89 -9.84
CA THR A 119 1.66 12.59 -8.42
C THR A 119 1.71 13.90 -7.66
N GLU A 120 0.67 14.22 -6.92
CA GLU A 120 0.53 15.47 -6.18
C GLU A 120 0.17 15.19 -4.73
N TYR A 121 0.87 15.85 -3.81
CA TYR A 121 0.48 15.80 -2.40
C TYR A 121 -0.72 16.72 -2.17
N ILE A 122 -1.75 16.18 -1.53
CA ILE A 122 -2.95 16.90 -1.15
C ILE A 122 -3.20 16.82 0.36
N ASP A 123 -3.67 17.93 0.93
CA ASP A 123 -4.08 18.02 2.33
C ASP A 123 -5.48 18.63 2.40
N GLN A 124 -6.43 17.85 2.90
CA GLN A 124 -7.83 18.25 3.07
C GLN A 124 -8.19 18.53 4.54
N GLY A 125 -7.18 18.68 5.40
CA GLY A 125 -7.34 18.97 6.82
C GLY A 125 -7.57 17.73 7.68
N ASN A 126 -8.56 16.91 7.37
CA ASN A 126 -8.87 15.66 8.09
C ASN A 126 -8.27 14.40 7.42
N SER A 127 -7.70 14.56 6.24
CA SER A 127 -6.97 13.53 5.51
C SER A 127 -5.95 14.16 4.59
N ARG A 128 -4.87 13.46 4.34
CA ARG A 128 -3.78 13.89 3.46
C ARG A 128 -3.15 12.72 2.76
N GLY A 129 -2.45 12.96 1.66
CA GLY A 129 -1.82 11.88 0.91
C GLY A 129 -1.46 12.27 -0.51
N LEU A 130 -1.39 11.28 -1.37
CA LEU A 130 -0.97 11.42 -2.75
C LEU A 130 -2.15 11.20 -3.70
N HIS A 131 -2.33 12.14 -4.61
CA HIS A 131 -3.27 12.05 -5.73
C HIS A 131 -2.50 11.69 -7.00
N PHE A 132 -3.02 10.75 -7.76
CA PHE A 132 -2.41 10.20 -8.98
C PHE A 132 -3.34 10.42 -10.15
N TYR A 133 -2.87 11.12 -11.18
CA TYR A 133 -3.67 11.41 -12.36
C TYR A 133 -2.81 11.55 -13.63
N PRO A 134 -3.41 11.40 -14.83
CA PRO A 134 -2.70 11.60 -16.07
C PRO A 134 -2.49 13.10 -16.35
N ALA A 135 -1.26 13.52 -16.65
CA ALA A 135 -0.93 14.93 -16.83
C ALA A 135 -1.56 15.58 -18.09
N GLU A 136 -1.92 14.77 -19.09
CA GLU A 136 -2.32 15.21 -20.42
C GLU A 136 -3.77 14.86 -20.75
N LYS A 137 -4.54 14.32 -19.80
CA LYS A 137 -5.93 13.92 -19.95
C LYS A 137 -6.81 14.66 -18.95
N THR A 138 -8.08 14.71 -19.25
CA THR A 138 -9.13 15.32 -18.42
C THR A 138 -10.27 14.34 -18.23
N GLU A 139 -11.19 14.63 -17.34
CA GLU A 139 -12.40 13.83 -17.09
C GLU A 139 -13.27 13.61 -18.34
N ALA A 140 -13.08 14.41 -19.39
CA ALA A 140 -13.78 14.26 -20.66
C ALA A 140 -13.20 13.12 -21.52
N ASP A 141 -11.98 12.66 -21.23
CA ASP A 141 -11.33 11.59 -21.98
C ASP A 141 -11.86 10.22 -21.51
N PRO A 142 -12.28 9.33 -22.44
CA PRO A 142 -12.90 8.05 -22.09
C PRO A 142 -12.03 7.10 -21.25
N ASP A 143 -10.73 7.29 -21.30
CA ASP A 143 -9.71 6.50 -20.57
C ASP A 143 -9.03 7.32 -19.46
N TYR A 144 -9.67 8.42 -19.02
CA TYR A 144 -9.24 9.13 -17.83
C TYR A 144 -9.40 8.24 -16.60
N PHE A 145 -8.35 8.15 -15.82
CA PHE A 145 -8.36 7.43 -14.56
C PHE A 145 -7.49 8.16 -13.54
N GLU A 146 -8.05 8.40 -12.39
CA GLU A 146 -7.33 8.94 -11.24
C GLU A 146 -7.51 8.05 -10.01
N SER A 147 -6.61 8.16 -9.06
CA SER A 147 -6.66 7.45 -7.80
C SER A 147 -5.93 8.23 -6.70
N ALA A 148 -6.11 7.84 -5.46
CA ALA A 148 -5.42 8.46 -4.35
C ALA A 148 -5.03 7.45 -3.27
N LEU A 149 -3.90 7.68 -2.62
CA LEU A 149 -3.50 7.02 -1.39
C LEU A 149 -3.53 8.04 -0.27
N MET A 150 -4.49 7.92 0.63
CA MET A 150 -4.76 8.89 1.68
C MET A 150 -4.56 8.29 3.06
N THR A 151 -4.18 9.12 4.02
CA THR A 151 -4.20 8.79 5.45
C THR A 151 -5.03 9.80 6.22
N THR A 152 -5.66 9.36 7.31
CA THR A 152 -6.29 10.22 8.31
C THR A 152 -5.35 10.57 9.45
N GLU A 153 -4.13 10.02 9.45
CA GLU A 153 -3.08 10.45 10.36
C GLU A 153 -2.66 11.89 10.00
N THR A 154 -2.55 12.75 10.99
CA THR A 154 -2.27 14.17 10.79
C THR A 154 -0.92 14.60 11.35
N ASP A 155 -0.34 13.79 12.21
CA ASP A 155 0.94 14.06 12.84
C ASP A 155 2.06 13.33 12.09
N GLU A 156 3.19 14.01 11.86
CA GLU A 156 4.43 13.44 11.33
C GLU A 156 4.28 12.62 10.03
N VAL A 157 3.48 13.11 9.09
CA VAL A 157 3.30 12.46 7.79
C VAL A 157 4.33 13.00 6.81
N THR A 158 5.15 12.10 6.27
CA THR A 158 6.07 12.37 5.17
C THR A 158 5.66 11.60 3.92
N TYR A 159 6.15 12.03 2.76
CA TYR A 159 5.80 11.38 1.49
C TYR A 159 6.95 11.41 0.50
N LEU A 160 6.93 10.44 -0.42
CA LEU A 160 7.71 10.44 -1.64
C LEU A 160 6.75 10.40 -2.83
N ASP A 161 6.88 11.32 -3.75
CA ASP A 161 6.08 11.38 -4.97
C ASP A 161 6.45 10.28 -5.98
N LYS A 162 7.67 9.76 -5.89
CA LYS A 162 8.18 8.63 -6.67
C LYS A 162 9.31 7.93 -5.95
N TRP A 163 9.50 6.65 -6.27
CA TRP A 163 10.68 5.91 -5.85
C TRP A 163 11.88 6.20 -6.76
N ASN A 164 13.07 6.01 -6.23
CA ASN A 164 14.27 5.99 -7.05
C ASN A 164 14.17 4.87 -8.08
N GLU A 165 14.50 5.17 -9.32
CA GLU A 165 14.59 4.18 -10.37
C GLU A 165 16.05 3.71 -10.47
N GLY A 166 16.32 2.55 -9.91
CA GLY A 166 17.61 1.88 -10.06
C GLY A 166 17.73 1.11 -11.40
N ALA A 167 18.87 0.49 -11.61
CA ALA A 167 19.18 -0.16 -12.86
C ALA A 167 18.46 -1.53 -13.06
N TRP A 168 17.97 -2.17 -11.99
CA TRP A 168 17.53 -3.58 -12.00
C TRP A 168 16.27 -3.86 -11.15
N TRP A 169 15.26 -3.01 -11.18
CA TRP A 169 14.04 -3.17 -10.36
C TRP A 169 14.30 -3.17 -8.86
N ASP A 170 15.28 -2.44 -8.43
CA ASP A 170 15.76 -2.33 -7.06
C ASP A 170 15.07 -1.20 -6.25
N GLY A 171 14.13 -0.49 -6.84
CA GLY A 171 13.46 0.65 -6.20
C GLY A 171 12.82 0.31 -4.85
N ILE A 172 12.27 -0.90 -4.69
CA ILE A 172 11.73 -1.31 -3.38
C ILE A 172 12.85 -1.58 -2.36
N GLN A 173 14.01 -2.07 -2.81
CA GLN A 173 15.14 -2.30 -1.93
C GLN A 173 15.77 -0.98 -1.49
N ASP A 174 15.90 -0.02 -2.42
CA ASP A 174 16.39 1.33 -2.13
C ASP A 174 15.47 2.03 -1.13
N PHE A 175 14.15 2.00 -1.39
CA PHE A 175 13.16 2.50 -0.43
C PHE A 175 13.28 1.83 0.95
N TRP A 176 13.41 0.50 0.97
CA TRP A 176 13.52 -0.25 2.22
C TRP A 176 14.77 0.11 3.01
N ASN A 177 15.92 0.24 2.35
CA ASN A 177 17.17 0.63 2.98
C ASN A 177 17.04 2.03 3.59
N ASP A 178 16.57 2.99 2.82
CA ASP A 178 16.35 4.37 3.27
C ASP A 178 15.39 4.44 4.47
N PHE A 179 14.26 3.74 4.38
CA PHE A 179 13.25 3.70 5.45
C PHE A 179 13.70 3.03 6.74
N THR A 180 14.73 2.20 6.71
CA THR A 180 15.21 1.44 7.88
C THR A 180 16.59 1.88 8.38
N GLU A 181 17.21 2.91 7.80
CA GLU A 181 18.50 3.45 8.22
C GLU A 181 18.43 4.47 9.38
N ASP A 182 17.25 4.85 9.85
CA ASP A 182 17.04 5.82 10.95
C ASP A 182 17.14 5.19 12.35
#